data_f8868f1a636ffddbf13575cf0726ae6b
#
_entry.id   f8868f1a636ffddbf13575cf0726ae6b
#
_cell.length_a   1.000
_cell.length_b   1.000
_cell.length_c   1.000
_cell.angle_alpha   90.00
_cell.angle_beta   90.00
_cell.angle_gamma   90.00
#
_symmetry.space_group_name_H-M   'P 1'
#
loop_
_entity.id
_entity.type
_entity.pdbx_description
1 polymer ?
#
loop_
_entity_poly.entity_id
_entity_poly.type
_entity_poly.pdbx_seq_one_letter_code
_entity_poly.pdbx_strand_id
1 'polypeptide(L)'
;GFSSPDELFGGIDLLYESLMKKAEGVYADAGYRDVVMHPNLAGILAHEAVGHTVEADLVLGGSVAAHCMNKQVASELITMVDFAHTLPDGSSAPLPVLVDDEGTPAEDAVLIKDGILRGYMNSRESAEHFGVKPQGNARAYAFSDEPLIRMRNTAILPGSSKLEEMIASVDDGYYLLDTNNGQADTTGEFMF
;
A
#
# COMPACT_ATOMS: atom_id res chain seq x y z
N GLY A 1 12.06 6.92 -16.01
CA GLY A 1 13.33 7.55 -15.66
C GLY A 1 13.37 8.99 -16.17
N PHE A 2 14.32 9.80 -15.70
CA PHE A 2 14.52 11.17 -16.13
C PHE A 2 15.37 11.21 -17.39
N SER A 3 15.02 12.08 -18.34
CA SER A 3 15.78 12.26 -19.59
C SER A 3 16.89 13.30 -19.43
N SER A 4 16.77 14.22 -18.46
CA SER A 4 17.81 15.19 -18.10
C SER A 4 17.74 15.55 -16.62
N PRO A 5 18.86 16.07 -16.03
CA PRO A 5 18.85 16.59 -14.65
C PRO A 5 17.91 17.77 -14.44
N ASP A 6 17.58 18.54 -15.49
CA ASP A 6 16.72 19.71 -15.41
C ASP A 6 15.28 19.38 -15.01
N GLU A 7 14.83 18.15 -15.29
CA GLU A 7 13.50 17.65 -14.88
C GLU A 7 13.35 17.56 -13.34
N LEU A 8 14.47 17.57 -12.61
CA LEU A 8 14.47 17.49 -11.14
C LEU A 8 14.33 18.87 -10.47
N PHE A 9 14.59 19.99 -11.21
CA PHE A 9 14.64 21.32 -10.58
C PHE A 9 13.28 21.76 -10.02
N GLY A 10 12.17 21.47 -10.73
CA GLY A 10 10.84 21.76 -10.19
C GLY A 10 10.53 21.01 -8.89
N GLY A 11 11.05 19.80 -8.74
CA GLY A 11 10.95 19.02 -7.49
C GLY A 11 11.76 19.63 -6.34
N ILE A 12 12.89 20.27 -6.63
CA ILE A 12 13.72 20.94 -5.61
C ILE A 12 13.01 22.15 -5.03
N ASP A 13 12.34 22.94 -5.86
CA ASP A 13 11.56 24.10 -5.41
C ASP A 13 10.41 23.66 -4.49
N LEU A 14 9.67 22.61 -4.87
CA LEU A 14 8.62 22.03 -4.03
C LEU A 14 9.16 21.50 -2.69
N LEU A 15 10.31 20.84 -2.73
CA LEU A 15 10.98 20.36 -1.51
C LEU A 15 11.37 21.50 -0.59
N TYR A 16 11.93 22.58 -1.14
CA TYR A 16 12.29 23.77 -0.37
C TYR A 16 11.05 24.43 0.29
N GLU A 17 9.99 24.62 -0.48
CA GLU A 17 8.73 25.18 0.06
C GLU A 17 8.15 24.31 1.17
N SER A 18 8.16 22.98 1.00
CA SER A 18 7.69 22.03 2.01
C SER A 18 8.56 22.09 3.27
N LEU A 19 9.88 22.19 3.11
CA LEU A 19 10.81 22.33 4.23
C LEU A 19 10.56 23.62 5.03
N MET A 20 10.33 24.74 4.33
CA MET A 20 10.06 26.02 4.98
C MET A 20 8.73 25.98 5.76
N LYS A 21 7.66 25.42 5.17
CA LYS A 21 6.38 25.22 5.86
C LYS A 21 6.54 24.33 7.10
N LYS A 22 7.32 23.24 6.97
CA LYS A 22 7.58 22.31 8.08
C LYS A 22 8.37 22.98 9.21
N ALA A 23 9.33 23.87 8.89
CA ALA A 23 10.11 24.60 9.88
C ALA A 23 9.26 25.58 10.72
N GLU A 24 8.15 26.08 10.16
CA GLU A 24 7.18 26.95 10.84
C GLU A 24 6.04 26.16 11.50
N GLY A 25 6.00 24.84 11.28
CA GLY A 25 4.94 23.95 11.76
C GLY A 25 4.92 23.80 13.28
N VAL A 26 3.76 23.45 13.79
CA VAL A 26 3.54 23.06 15.19
C VAL A 26 3.23 21.56 15.27
N TYR A 27 3.45 20.96 16.43
CA TYR A 27 3.07 19.57 16.64
C TYR A 27 1.54 19.42 16.64
N ALA A 28 1.05 18.37 16.00
CA ALA A 28 -0.35 18.00 16.06
C ALA A 28 -0.73 17.55 17.48
N ASP A 29 -1.94 17.88 17.91
CA ASP A 29 -2.47 17.42 19.19
C ASP A 29 -2.80 15.91 19.11
N ALA A 30 -2.35 15.16 20.10
CA ALA A 30 -2.68 13.76 20.23
C ALA A 30 -4.18 13.55 20.54
N GLY A 31 -4.78 12.52 19.98
CA GLY A 31 -6.17 12.14 20.24
C GLY A 31 -6.83 11.49 19.03
N TYR A 32 -8.12 11.15 19.21
CA TYR A 32 -8.95 10.73 18.07
C TYR A 32 -9.31 11.96 17.25
N ARG A 33 -9.02 11.89 15.97
CA ARG A 33 -9.29 12.97 15.00
C ARG A 33 -9.76 12.36 13.69
N ASP A 34 -10.59 13.09 13.00
CA ASP A 34 -10.88 12.79 11.59
C ASP A 34 -9.66 13.13 10.74
N VAL A 35 -9.32 12.25 9.82
CA VAL A 35 -8.14 12.40 8.98
C VAL A 35 -8.51 12.22 7.51
N VAL A 36 -8.20 13.23 6.72
CA VAL A 36 -8.17 13.12 5.26
C VAL A 36 -6.72 12.93 4.83
N MET A 37 -6.45 11.93 4.01
CA MET A 37 -5.10 11.61 3.57
C MET A 37 -4.90 11.92 2.08
N HIS A 38 -3.79 12.58 1.78
CA HIS A 38 -3.34 12.71 0.40
C HIS A 38 -3.04 11.32 -0.20
N PRO A 39 -3.22 11.08 -1.51
CA PRO A 39 -2.96 9.77 -2.13
C PRO A 39 -1.60 9.16 -1.82
N ASN A 40 -0.53 9.95 -1.74
CA ASN A 40 0.80 9.47 -1.36
C ASN A 40 0.80 8.80 0.02
N LEU A 41 0.17 9.45 0.99
CA LEU A 41 0.08 8.90 2.35
C LEU A 41 -0.90 7.74 2.45
N ALA A 42 -2.00 7.78 1.69
CA ALA A 42 -2.92 6.64 1.58
C ALA A 42 -2.23 5.39 1.01
N GLY A 43 -1.27 5.57 0.08
CA GLY A 43 -0.41 4.49 -0.42
C GLY A 43 0.50 3.90 0.67
N ILE A 44 1.09 4.73 1.51
CA ILE A 44 1.89 4.28 2.68
C ILE A 44 1.00 3.53 3.67
N LEU A 45 -0.20 4.05 3.98
CA LEU A 45 -1.17 3.36 4.83
C LEU A 45 -1.54 1.98 4.26
N ALA A 46 -1.81 1.89 2.95
CA ALA A 46 -2.10 0.63 2.28
C ALA A 46 -0.94 -0.37 2.40
N HIS A 47 0.30 0.11 2.29
CA HIS A 47 1.50 -0.69 2.44
C HIS A 47 1.68 -1.17 3.89
N GLU A 48 1.74 -0.25 4.85
CA GLU A 48 2.10 -0.56 6.23
C GLU A 48 0.95 -1.23 7.00
N ALA A 49 -0.26 -0.65 6.96
CA ALA A 49 -1.36 -1.15 7.78
C ALA A 49 -1.99 -2.44 7.26
N VAL A 50 -1.98 -2.68 5.95
CA VAL A 50 -2.63 -3.83 5.34
C VAL A 50 -1.64 -4.71 4.60
N GLY A 51 -0.79 -4.14 3.75
CA GLY A 51 0.08 -4.88 2.85
C GLY A 51 0.91 -5.94 3.57
N HIS A 52 1.67 -5.55 4.59
CA HIS A 52 2.47 -6.49 5.37
C HIS A 52 1.63 -7.53 6.12
N THR A 53 0.45 -7.16 6.62
CA THR A 53 -0.39 -8.11 7.37
C THR A 53 -0.99 -9.21 6.51
N VAL A 54 -1.04 -9.01 5.18
CA VAL A 54 -1.61 -9.95 4.20
C VAL A 54 -0.55 -10.61 3.29
N GLU A 55 0.74 -10.50 3.60
CA GLU A 55 1.78 -11.38 3.08
C GLU A 55 1.56 -12.77 3.67
N ALA A 56 1.42 -13.80 2.84
CA ALA A 56 0.91 -15.10 3.29
C ALA A 56 1.87 -15.83 4.25
N ASP A 57 3.17 -15.60 4.17
CA ASP A 57 4.16 -16.08 5.14
C ASP A 57 3.96 -15.45 6.52
N LEU A 58 3.68 -14.15 6.58
CA LEU A 58 3.33 -13.46 7.84
C LEU A 58 1.96 -13.91 8.37
N VAL A 59 0.99 -14.20 7.48
CA VAL A 59 -0.29 -14.80 7.87
C VAL A 59 -0.10 -16.17 8.50
N LEU A 60 0.74 -17.02 7.93
CA LEU A 60 1.13 -18.31 8.51
C LEU A 60 1.87 -18.15 9.84
N GLY A 61 2.63 -17.06 10.00
CA GLY A 61 3.30 -16.66 11.23
C GLY A 61 2.37 -16.07 12.32
N GLY A 62 1.07 -15.91 12.03
CA GLY A 62 0.09 -15.43 13.01
C GLY A 62 -0.24 -13.93 12.93
N SER A 63 -0.04 -13.31 11.77
CA SER A 63 -0.52 -11.94 11.51
C SER A 63 -1.99 -11.77 11.88
N VAL A 64 -2.38 -10.55 12.25
CA VAL A 64 -3.80 -10.19 12.54
C VAL A 64 -4.74 -10.59 11.42
N ALA A 65 -4.29 -10.59 10.16
CA ALA A 65 -5.10 -10.99 9.01
C ALA A 65 -5.41 -12.50 8.93
N ALA A 66 -4.71 -13.37 9.71
CA ALA A 66 -4.89 -14.82 9.65
C ALA A 66 -6.34 -15.28 9.91
N HIS A 67 -7.11 -14.49 10.66
CA HIS A 67 -8.50 -14.80 11.00
C HIS A 67 -9.52 -13.89 10.32
N CYS A 68 -9.09 -13.10 9.34
CA CYS A 68 -9.92 -12.06 8.71
C CYS A 68 -10.41 -12.45 7.30
N MET A 69 -9.99 -13.58 6.75
CA MET A 69 -10.44 -14.01 5.42
C MET A 69 -11.98 -14.05 5.33
N ASN A 70 -12.53 -13.42 4.30
CA ASN A 70 -13.97 -13.23 4.04
C ASN A 70 -14.73 -12.44 5.12
N LYS A 71 -14.01 -11.71 5.98
CA LYS A 71 -14.63 -10.78 6.94
C LYS A 71 -14.47 -9.34 6.46
N GLN A 72 -15.35 -8.48 6.94
CA GLN A 72 -15.23 -7.04 6.74
C GLN A 72 -14.08 -6.50 7.59
N VAL A 73 -13.09 -5.89 6.95
CA VAL A 73 -11.87 -5.31 7.56
C VAL A 73 -11.75 -3.81 7.30
N ALA A 74 -12.56 -3.29 6.38
CA ALA A 74 -12.58 -1.87 6.03
C ALA A 74 -14.01 -1.46 5.66
N SER A 75 -14.23 -0.16 5.41
CA SER A 75 -15.47 0.32 4.81
C SER A 75 -15.73 -0.35 3.47
N GLU A 76 -17.00 -0.55 3.11
CA GLU A 76 -17.42 -1.06 1.79
C GLU A 76 -16.93 -0.21 0.61
N LEU A 77 -16.52 1.03 0.87
CA LEU A 77 -15.92 1.92 -0.13
C LEU A 77 -14.50 1.52 -0.51
N ILE A 78 -13.85 0.64 0.26
CA ILE A 78 -12.43 0.30 0.09
C ILE A 78 -12.27 -0.96 -0.74
N THR A 79 -11.60 -0.82 -1.86
CA THR A 79 -11.04 -1.93 -2.64
C THR A 79 -9.54 -1.72 -2.76
N MET A 80 -8.75 -2.74 -2.43
CA MET A 80 -7.29 -2.69 -2.40
C MET A 80 -6.70 -3.85 -3.20
N VAL A 81 -5.76 -3.54 -4.07
CA VAL A 81 -5.13 -4.49 -4.99
C VAL A 81 -3.61 -4.29 -4.97
N ASP A 82 -2.88 -5.38 -5.03
CA ASP A 82 -1.45 -5.37 -5.35
C ASP A 82 -1.27 -5.72 -6.84
N PHE A 83 -1.06 -4.68 -7.67
CA PHE A 83 -0.98 -4.83 -9.13
C PHE A 83 0.33 -5.48 -9.56
N ALA A 84 0.25 -6.36 -10.56
CA ALA A 84 1.42 -7.04 -11.12
C ALA A 84 2.23 -6.10 -12.03
N HIS A 85 1.65 -5.66 -13.13
CA HIS A 85 2.39 -4.92 -14.16
C HIS A 85 1.60 -3.81 -14.85
N THR A 86 0.27 -3.81 -14.76
CA THR A 86 -0.60 -2.86 -15.46
C THR A 86 -1.61 -2.29 -14.48
N LEU A 87 -1.78 -0.97 -14.49
CA LEU A 87 -2.78 -0.27 -13.67
C LEU A 87 -4.16 -0.29 -14.37
N PRO A 88 -5.26 0.04 -13.65
CA PRO A 88 -6.62 0.03 -14.21
C PRO A 88 -6.83 0.93 -15.43
N ASP A 89 -6.04 1.98 -15.58
CA ASP A 89 -6.07 2.89 -16.73
C ASP A 89 -5.30 2.36 -17.95
N GLY A 90 -4.70 1.18 -17.85
CA GLY A 90 -3.89 0.54 -18.89
C GLY A 90 -2.42 0.99 -18.91
N SER A 91 -2.02 1.89 -18.03
CA SER A 91 -0.61 2.30 -17.91
C SER A 91 0.24 1.21 -17.23
N SER A 92 1.56 1.27 -17.46
CA SER A 92 2.51 0.40 -16.75
C SER A 92 2.54 0.77 -15.28
N ALA A 93 2.49 -0.23 -14.41
CA ALA A 93 2.70 -0.04 -12.98
C ALA A 93 4.13 0.48 -12.71
N PRO A 94 4.37 1.22 -11.61
CA PRO A 94 5.70 1.73 -11.25
C PRO A 94 6.78 0.65 -11.14
N LEU A 95 6.40 -0.51 -10.59
CA LEU A 95 7.26 -1.72 -10.52
C LEU A 95 6.58 -2.86 -11.30
N PRO A 96 6.70 -2.92 -12.64
CA PRO A 96 6.03 -3.96 -13.41
C PRO A 96 6.74 -5.30 -13.22
N VAL A 97 6.03 -6.27 -12.66
CA VAL A 97 6.49 -7.65 -12.51
C VAL A 97 5.70 -8.52 -13.47
N LEU A 98 6.37 -9.17 -14.41
CA LEU A 98 5.76 -10.09 -15.37
C LEU A 98 5.88 -11.55 -14.91
N VAL A 99 7.00 -11.87 -14.27
CA VAL A 99 7.30 -13.19 -13.70
C VAL A 99 8.08 -12.93 -12.42
N ASP A 100 7.76 -13.62 -11.35
CA ASP A 100 8.47 -13.52 -10.08
C ASP A 100 9.75 -14.39 -10.04
N ASP A 101 10.48 -14.34 -8.93
CA ASP A 101 11.74 -15.07 -8.78
C ASP A 101 11.56 -16.59 -8.56
N GLU A 102 10.33 -17.06 -8.38
CA GLU A 102 9.97 -18.49 -8.44
C GLU A 102 9.56 -18.96 -9.85
N GLY A 103 9.57 -18.06 -10.83
CA GLY A 103 9.12 -18.34 -12.20
C GLY A 103 7.59 -18.34 -12.35
N THR A 104 6.85 -17.78 -11.43
CA THR A 104 5.38 -17.67 -11.49
C THR A 104 4.98 -16.46 -12.35
N PRO A 105 4.18 -16.63 -13.40
CA PRO A 105 3.58 -15.50 -14.11
C PRO A 105 2.80 -14.61 -13.15
N ALA A 106 3.07 -13.30 -13.16
CA ALA A 106 2.48 -12.38 -12.22
C ALA A 106 1.06 -11.97 -12.65
N GLU A 107 0.13 -12.05 -11.70
CA GLU A 107 -1.26 -11.61 -11.81
C GLU A 107 -1.57 -10.66 -10.64
N ASP A 108 -2.60 -9.83 -10.78
CA ASP A 108 -3.02 -8.93 -9.72
C ASP A 108 -3.54 -9.71 -8.51
N ALA A 109 -3.12 -9.30 -7.32
CA ALA A 109 -3.63 -9.86 -6.07
C ALA A 109 -4.71 -8.93 -5.49
N VAL A 110 -5.97 -9.32 -5.58
CA VAL A 110 -7.08 -8.59 -4.94
C VAL A 110 -7.07 -8.92 -3.46
N LEU A 111 -6.66 -7.95 -2.64
CA LEU A 111 -6.52 -8.10 -1.19
C LEU A 111 -7.83 -7.81 -0.48
N ILE A 112 -8.39 -6.62 -0.68
CA ILE A 112 -9.70 -6.21 -0.15
C ILE A 112 -10.61 -5.86 -1.31
N LYS A 113 -11.84 -6.34 -1.28
CA LYS A 113 -12.90 -5.95 -2.22
C LYS A 113 -14.14 -5.55 -1.46
N ASP A 114 -14.59 -4.31 -1.69
CA ASP A 114 -15.79 -3.74 -1.05
C ASP A 114 -15.74 -3.94 0.49
N GLY A 115 -14.59 -3.61 1.08
CA GLY A 115 -14.32 -3.70 2.51
C GLY A 115 -14.02 -5.11 3.06
N ILE A 116 -14.14 -6.16 2.25
CA ILE A 116 -13.97 -7.55 2.68
C ILE A 116 -12.60 -8.07 2.25
N LEU A 117 -11.85 -8.67 3.19
CA LEU A 117 -10.59 -9.35 2.87
C LEU A 117 -10.86 -10.56 1.97
N ARG A 118 -10.26 -10.58 0.78
CA ARG A 118 -10.50 -11.60 -0.25
C ARG A 118 -9.29 -12.44 -0.61
N GLY A 119 -8.10 -11.97 -0.32
CA GLY A 119 -6.89 -12.69 -0.69
C GLY A 119 -5.68 -12.26 0.14
N TYR A 120 -4.67 -13.07 0.04
CA TYR A 120 -3.31 -12.79 0.50
C TYR A 120 -2.38 -12.74 -0.70
N MET A 121 -1.23 -12.10 -0.55
CA MET A 121 -0.13 -12.23 -1.51
C MET A 121 0.59 -13.55 -1.28
N ASN A 122 0.78 -14.34 -2.32
CA ASN A 122 1.25 -15.72 -2.18
C ASN A 122 2.50 -16.02 -3.01
N SER A 123 3.44 -16.76 -2.41
CA SER A 123 4.41 -17.60 -3.09
C SER A 123 3.78 -18.89 -3.58
N ARG A 124 4.53 -19.75 -4.27
CA ARG A 124 4.03 -21.09 -4.67
C ARG A 124 3.71 -21.97 -3.47
N GLU A 125 4.55 -21.94 -2.45
CA GLU A 125 4.38 -22.73 -1.23
C GLU A 125 3.13 -22.31 -0.45
N SER A 126 2.98 -21.00 -0.18
CA SER A 126 1.82 -20.51 0.55
C SER A 126 0.52 -20.67 -0.24
N ALA A 127 0.57 -20.53 -1.56
CA ALA A 127 -0.58 -20.77 -2.43
C ALA A 127 -1.05 -22.23 -2.36
N GLU A 128 -0.12 -23.19 -2.33
CA GLU A 128 -0.45 -24.61 -2.11
C GLU A 128 -1.10 -24.82 -0.74
N HIS A 129 -0.54 -24.20 0.31
CA HIS A 129 -1.08 -24.30 1.68
C HIS A 129 -2.53 -23.81 1.75
N PHE A 130 -2.84 -22.66 1.13
CA PHE A 130 -4.18 -22.08 1.14
C PHE A 130 -5.11 -22.64 0.04
N GLY A 131 -4.62 -23.50 -0.84
CA GLY A 131 -5.41 -24.06 -1.95
C GLY A 131 -5.82 -23.02 -2.98
N VAL A 132 -4.96 -22.01 -3.22
CA VAL A 132 -5.18 -20.91 -4.15
C VAL A 132 -4.10 -20.90 -5.24
N LYS A 133 -4.28 -20.03 -6.26
CA LYS A 133 -3.27 -19.82 -7.30
C LYS A 133 -2.25 -18.79 -6.80
N PRO A 134 -0.93 -19.01 -7.00
CA PRO A 134 0.08 -18.01 -6.71
C PRO A 134 -0.05 -16.83 -7.69
N GLN A 135 0.21 -15.59 -7.20
CA GLN A 135 0.06 -14.38 -7.99
C GLN A 135 1.38 -13.77 -8.45
N GLY A 136 2.52 -14.42 -8.15
CA GLY A 136 3.83 -13.91 -8.57
C GLY A 136 4.33 -12.79 -7.65
N ASN A 137 4.25 -13.01 -6.34
CA ASN A 137 4.72 -12.08 -5.31
C ASN A 137 6.07 -12.48 -4.69
N ALA A 138 6.67 -13.59 -5.13
CA ALA A 138 7.93 -14.08 -4.59
C ALA A 138 9.12 -13.27 -5.14
N ARG A 139 9.91 -12.66 -4.29
CA ARG A 139 11.08 -11.86 -4.69
C ARG A 139 12.24 -12.05 -3.73
N ALA A 140 13.42 -12.30 -4.29
CA ALA A 140 14.70 -12.36 -3.59
C ALA A 140 15.39 -10.99 -3.63
N TYR A 141 16.15 -10.67 -2.58
CA TYR A 141 17.00 -9.48 -2.58
C TYR A 141 18.23 -9.67 -3.48
N ALA A 142 18.83 -10.86 -3.43
CA ALA A 142 19.93 -11.27 -4.29
C ALA A 142 19.64 -12.64 -4.92
N PHE A 143 20.30 -12.97 -6.01
CA PHE A 143 20.11 -14.23 -6.74
C PHE A 143 20.40 -15.49 -5.89
N SER A 144 21.11 -15.35 -4.80
CA SER A 144 21.45 -16.43 -3.86
C SER A 144 20.47 -16.58 -2.70
N ASP A 145 19.54 -15.63 -2.56
CA ASP A 145 18.61 -15.61 -1.44
C ASP A 145 17.34 -16.38 -1.77
N GLU A 146 16.67 -16.85 -0.75
CA GLU A 146 15.34 -17.43 -0.86
C GLU A 146 14.32 -16.33 -1.22
N PRO A 147 13.48 -16.54 -2.26
CA PRO A 147 12.41 -15.59 -2.57
C PRO A 147 11.39 -15.53 -1.43
N LEU A 148 11.14 -14.31 -0.92
CA LEU A 148 10.12 -14.04 0.08
C LEU A 148 8.93 -13.35 -0.56
N ILE A 149 7.75 -13.43 0.06
CA ILE A 149 6.56 -12.72 -0.41
C ILE A 149 6.78 -11.22 -0.23
N ARG A 150 6.50 -10.45 -1.30
CA ARG A 150 6.69 -9.00 -1.32
C ARG A 150 5.55 -8.32 -2.06
N MET A 151 5.16 -7.16 -1.54
CA MET A 151 4.32 -6.21 -2.26
C MET A 151 5.01 -5.72 -3.53
N ARG A 152 4.23 -5.41 -4.55
CA ARG A 152 4.69 -4.86 -5.84
C ARG A 152 4.15 -3.44 -6.02
N ASN A 153 2.89 -3.30 -6.35
CA ASN A 153 2.24 -2.02 -6.57
C ASN A 153 0.90 -2.01 -5.82
N THR A 154 0.98 -1.93 -4.51
CA THR A 154 -0.19 -1.97 -3.63
C THR A 154 -0.91 -0.64 -3.63
N ALA A 155 -2.20 -0.64 -3.94
CA ALA A 155 -3.00 0.58 -4.04
C ALA A 155 -4.44 0.38 -3.54
N ILE A 156 -4.98 1.44 -2.95
CA ILE A 156 -6.41 1.60 -2.73
C ILE A 156 -7.00 2.20 -4.01
N LEU A 157 -8.03 1.57 -4.56
CA LEU A 157 -8.66 2.07 -5.78
C LEU A 157 -9.42 3.38 -5.52
N PRO A 158 -9.46 4.29 -6.50
CA PRO A 158 -10.20 5.53 -6.36
C PRO A 158 -11.71 5.26 -6.27
N GLY A 159 -12.38 5.98 -5.37
CA GLY A 159 -13.83 6.06 -5.27
C GLY A 159 -14.42 7.23 -6.06
N SER A 160 -15.68 7.56 -5.79
CA SER A 160 -16.39 8.68 -6.41
C SER A 160 -16.35 9.99 -5.61
N SER A 161 -15.84 9.96 -4.38
CA SER A 161 -15.78 11.14 -3.51
C SER A 161 -14.74 12.14 -4.00
N LYS A 162 -15.05 13.43 -3.85
CA LYS A 162 -14.12 14.53 -4.19
C LYS A 162 -13.39 15.00 -2.95
N LEU A 163 -12.14 15.40 -3.12
CA LEU A 163 -11.29 15.86 -2.01
C LEU A 163 -11.92 17.03 -1.26
N GLU A 164 -12.46 18.01 -2.00
CA GLU A 164 -13.07 19.19 -1.41
C GLU A 164 -14.31 18.85 -0.56
N GLU A 165 -15.10 17.86 -1.00
CA GLU A 165 -16.27 17.38 -0.26
C GLU A 165 -15.85 16.62 1.00
N MET A 166 -14.78 15.81 0.92
CA MET A 166 -14.22 15.12 2.08
C MET A 166 -13.69 16.10 3.11
N ILE A 167 -12.90 17.10 2.70
CA ILE A 167 -12.39 18.13 3.60
C ILE A 167 -13.54 18.94 4.24
N ALA A 168 -14.55 19.32 3.46
CA ALA A 168 -15.71 20.06 3.95
C ALA A 168 -16.59 19.27 4.92
N SER A 169 -16.50 17.94 4.93
CA SER A 169 -17.25 17.08 5.86
C SER A 169 -16.60 16.90 7.23
N VAL A 170 -15.36 17.40 7.41
CA VAL A 170 -14.59 17.30 8.65
C VAL A 170 -14.69 18.60 9.41
N ASP A 171 -15.27 18.58 10.63
CA ASP A 171 -15.38 19.76 11.49
C ASP A 171 -14.07 20.05 12.24
N ASP A 172 -13.39 19.02 12.76
CA ASP A 172 -12.12 19.10 13.48
C ASP A 172 -11.25 17.89 13.14
N GLY A 173 -10.18 18.10 12.39
CA GLY A 173 -9.33 17.01 11.92
C GLY A 173 -8.08 17.49 11.21
N TYR A 174 -7.41 16.56 10.55
CA TYR A 174 -6.16 16.82 9.85
C TYR A 174 -6.27 16.43 8.38
N TYR A 175 -5.68 17.25 7.51
CA TYR A 175 -5.34 16.85 6.14
C TYR A 175 -3.85 16.51 6.08
N LEU A 176 -3.53 15.22 6.00
CA LEU A 176 -2.17 14.71 5.98
C LEU A 176 -1.69 14.62 4.53
N LEU A 177 -0.62 15.36 4.21
CA LEU A 177 -0.10 15.48 2.85
C LEU A 177 0.97 14.45 2.54
N ASP A 178 1.88 14.21 3.48
CA ASP A 178 3.07 13.39 3.27
C ASP A 178 3.60 12.86 4.61
N THR A 179 4.55 11.93 4.55
CA THR A 179 5.23 11.35 5.71
C THR A 179 6.74 11.30 5.48
N ASN A 180 7.50 11.16 6.56
CA ASN A 180 8.95 10.97 6.47
C ASN A 180 9.35 9.49 6.33
N ASN A 181 8.54 8.58 6.88
CA ASN A 181 8.76 7.13 6.86
C ASN A 181 7.45 6.41 7.22
N GLY A 182 7.45 5.09 7.09
CA GLY A 182 6.39 4.21 7.57
C GLY A 182 6.98 2.99 8.26
N GLN A 183 6.27 2.47 9.25
CA GLN A 183 6.59 1.23 9.93
C GLN A 183 5.31 0.55 10.39
N ALA A 184 5.26 -0.77 10.24
CA ALA A 184 4.16 -1.60 10.74
C ALA A 184 4.69 -2.85 11.43
N ASP A 185 3.85 -3.49 12.22
CA ASP A 185 4.08 -4.82 12.74
C ASP A 185 2.93 -5.78 12.35
N THR A 186 3.08 -7.06 12.71
CA THR A 186 2.10 -8.11 12.38
C THR A 186 0.85 -8.06 13.26
N THR A 187 0.81 -7.21 14.29
CA THR A 187 -0.35 -7.01 15.17
C THR A 187 -1.36 -6.03 14.59
N GLY A 188 -0.97 -5.30 13.53
CA GLY A 188 -1.77 -4.26 12.89
C GLY A 188 -1.52 -2.85 13.45
N GLU A 189 -0.54 -2.68 14.34
CA GLU A 189 -0.06 -1.35 14.70
C GLU A 189 0.84 -0.80 13.59
N PHE A 190 0.65 0.45 13.24
CA PHE A 190 1.46 1.13 12.25
C PHE A 190 1.70 2.58 12.62
N MET A 191 2.80 3.14 12.08
CA MET A 191 3.24 4.50 12.33
C MET A 191 3.78 5.08 11.02
N PHE A 192 3.51 6.35 10.75
CA PHE A 192 4.04 7.10 9.60
C PHE A 192 4.23 8.58 9.93
#